data_2f06f633084bfa3334b04f4aaa01865b
#
_entry.id   2f06f633084bfa3334b04f4aaa01865b
#
_cell.length_a   1.000
_cell.length_b   1.000
_cell.length_c   1.000
_cell.angle_alpha   90.00
_cell.angle_beta   90.00
_cell.angle_gamma   90.00
#
_symmetry.space_group_name_H-M   'P 1'
#
loop_
_entity.id
_entity.type
_entity.pdbx_description
1 polymer ?
#
loop_
_entity_poly.entity_id
_entity_poly.type
_entity_poly.pdbx_seq_one_letter_code
_entity_poly.pdbx_strand_id
1 'polypeptide(L)'
;FQSEDGKDFYESLPLFTKKYKLCITPDSGVICSISQDASALYPAGFSVVEVDELPEGTDISGNWKFDNGIISRIPVNYARKLEAMRQSYLNQAYEKINDWRTELQLGTISDEDRAALTQWMAYISQVKKMELPAIKTEAEFNAIKWPEQPQ
;
A
#
# COMPACT_ATOMS: atom_id res chain seq x y z
N PHE A 1 25.15 0.12 -18.36
CA PHE A 1 24.90 -0.23 -16.96
C PHE A 1 25.99 -1.18 -16.49
N GLN A 2 26.59 -0.92 -15.34
CA GLN A 2 27.62 -1.76 -14.74
C GLN A 2 27.12 -2.44 -13.47
N SER A 3 27.52 -3.69 -13.27
CA SER A 3 27.31 -4.44 -12.04
C SER A 3 28.30 -3.99 -10.94
N GLU A 4 28.10 -4.45 -9.70
CA GLU A 4 29.01 -4.15 -8.58
C GLU A 4 30.43 -4.61 -8.84
N ASP A 5 30.63 -5.69 -9.62
CA ASP A 5 31.93 -6.19 -10.06
C ASP A 5 32.48 -5.50 -11.33
N GLY A 6 31.84 -4.40 -11.76
CA GLY A 6 32.28 -3.53 -12.85
C GLY A 6 32.00 -4.04 -14.27
N LYS A 7 31.20 -5.10 -14.42
CA LYS A 7 30.84 -5.63 -15.74
C LYS A 7 29.69 -4.84 -16.35
N ASP A 8 29.77 -4.64 -17.67
CA ASP A 8 28.66 -4.03 -18.40
C ASP A 8 27.47 -4.99 -18.51
N PHE A 9 26.26 -4.48 -18.25
CA PHE A 9 25.05 -5.29 -18.28
C PHE A 9 24.79 -5.91 -19.65
N TYR A 10 24.93 -5.13 -20.72
CA TYR A 10 24.65 -5.61 -22.08
C TYR A 10 25.70 -6.59 -22.58
N GLU A 11 26.96 -6.44 -22.16
CA GLU A 11 28.02 -7.43 -22.44
C GLU A 11 27.79 -8.72 -21.67
N SER A 12 27.09 -8.66 -20.55
CA SER A 12 26.77 -9.80 -19.70
C SER A 12 25.50 -10.56 -20.11
N LEU A 13 24.74 -10.10 -21.10
CA LEU A 13 23.49 -10.74 -21.54
C LEU A 13 23.61 -12.24 -21.84
N PRO A 14 24.68 -12.73 -22.48
CA PRO A 14 24.83 -14.17 -22.74
C PRO A 14 24.97 -15.04 -21.49
N LEU A 15 25.25 -14.43 -20.34
CA LEU A 15 25.36 -15.13 -19.06
C LEU A 15 24.02 -15.49 -18.44
N PHE A 16 22.93 -14.80 -18.87
CA PHE A 16 21.59 -15.07 -18.39
C PHE A 16 21.00 -16.27 -19.14
N THR A 17 20.94 -17.40 -18.46
CA THR A 17 20.55 -18.69 -19.03
C THR A 17 19.19 -19.21 -18.60
N LYS A 18 18.64 -18.71 -17.48
CA LYS A 18 17.33 -19.12 -17.00
C LYS A 18 16.21 -18.42 -17.75
N LYS A 19 15.01 -19.01 -17.69
CA LYS A 19 13.85 -18.57 -18.49
C LYS A 19 13.41 -17.15 -18.21
N TYR A 20 13.32 -16.77 -16.93
CA TYR A 20 12.82 -15.45 -16.51
C TYR A 20 13.92 -14.62 -15.88
N LYS A 21 14.00 -13.36 -16.28
CA LYS A 21 14.90 -12.35 -15.73
C LYS A 21 14.07 -11.30 -15.02
N LEU A 22 14.46 -10.94 -13.80
CA LEU A 22 13.71 -10.04 -12.93
C LEU A 22 14.57 -8.83 -12.60
N CYS A 23 13.99 -7.62 -12.68
CA CYS A 23 14.55 -6.45 -12.01
C CYS A 23 13.92 -6.37 -10.62
N ILE A 24 14.78 -6.33 -9.61
CA ILE A 24 14.36 -6.24 -8.21
C ILE A 24 14.99 -5.02 -7.53
N THR A 25 14.33 -4.48 -6.51
CA THR A 25 14.93 -3.45 -5.68
C THR A 25 16.10 -4.03 -4.87
N PRO A 26 17.26 -3.36 -4.81
CA PRO A 26 18.45 -3.90 -4.14
C PRO A 26 18.24 -4.19 -2.65
N ASP A 27 17.47 -3.34 -1.96
CA ASP A 27 17.31 -3.44 -0.51
C ASP A 27 16.24 -4.46 -0.09
N SER A 28 15.08 -4.47 -0.77
CA SER A 28 13.91 -5.25 -0.35
C SER A 28 13.59 -6.44 -1.25
N GLY A 29 14.22 -6.52 -2.42
CA GLY A 29 13.98 -7.60 -3.38
C GLY A 29 12.62 -7.53 -4.07
N VAL A 30 11.91 -6.41 -4.00
CA VAL A 30 10.60 -6.25 -4.66
C VAL A 30 10.77 -6.34 -6.17
N ILE A 31 9.94 -7.17 -6.80
CA ILE A 31 9.97 -7.39 -8.25
C ILE A 31 9.31 -6.22 -8.96
N CYS A 32 10.09 -5.53 -9.80
CA CYS A 32 9.64 -4.34 -10.55
C CYS A 32 9.46 -4.60 -12.04
N SER A 33 10.16 -5.62 -12.58
CA SER A 33 10.05 -5.97 -14.00
C SER A 33 10.33 -7.46 -14.19
N ILE A 34 9.67 -8.08 -15.15
CA ILE A 34 9.80 -9.50 -15.50
C ILE A 34 9.92 -9.60 -17.03
N SER A 35 10.96 -10.30 -17.50
CA SER A 35 11.12 -10.59 -18.92
C SER A 35 11.77 -11.95 -19.15
N GLN A 36 11.49 -12.58 -20.27
CA GLN A 36 12.25 -13.75 -20.75
C GLN A 36 13.52 -13.34 -21.49
N ASP A 37 13.58 -12.09 -21.95
CA ASP A 37 14.73 -11.52 -22.65
C ASP A 37 15.40 -10.46 -21.76
N ALA A 38 16.63 -10.74 -21.33
CA ALA A 38 17.39 -9.82 -20.50
C ALA A 38 17.62 -8.45 -21.16
N SER A 39 17.72 -8.42 -22.50
CA SER A 39 17.93 -7.17 -23.25
C SER A 39 16.73 -6.22 -23.18
N ALA A 40 15.54 -6.72 -22.84
CA ALA A 40 14.33 -5.92 -22.65
C ALA A 40 14.26 -5.23 -21.28
N LEU A 41 15.19 -5.54 -20.37
CA LEU A 41 15.23 -4.94 -19.04
C LEU A 41 16.02 -3.62 -19.05
N TYR A 42 15.57 -2.69 -18.19
CA TYR A 42 16.26 -1.43 -17.93
C TYR A 42 16.64 -1.34 -16.45
N PRO A 43 17.81 -1.90 -16.07
CA PRO A 43 18.15 -2.14 -14.66
C PRO A 43 18.72 -0.91 -13.93
N ALA A 44 18.45 0.32 -14.37
CA ALA A 44 18.97 1.52 -13.71
C ALA A 44 18.49 1.60 -12.24
N GLY A 45 19.41 1.42 -11.31
CA GLY A 45 19.11 1.41 -9.88
C GLY A 45 18.46 0.13 -9.34
N PHE A 46 18.44 -0.95 -10.14
CA PHE A 46 17.89 -2.24 -9.77
C PHE A 46 18.93 -3.35 -9.86
N SER A 47 18.69 -4.43 -9.14
CA SER A 47 19.43 -5.68 -9.32
C SER A 47 18.71 -6.58 -10.33
N VAL A 48 19.46 -7.33 -11.12
CA VAL A 48 18.91 -8.31 -12.06
C VAL A 48 19.20 -9.71 -11.54
N VAL A 49 18.15 -10.52 -11.41
CA VAL A 49 18.23 -11.93 -11.02
C VAL A 49 17.47 -12.77 -12.03
N GLU A 50 17.76 -14.07 -12.07
CA GLU A 50 17.07 -14.97 -12.99
C GLU A 50 16.53 -16.21 -12.28
N VAL A 51 15.39 -16.69 -12.78
CA VAL A 51 14.70 -17.89 -12.28
C VAL A 51 14.17 -18.72 -13.44
N ASP A 52 14.02 -20.03 -13.22
CA ASP A 52 13.46 -20.94 -14.24
C ASP A 52 11.93 -20.91 -14.27
N GLU A 53 11.28 -20.66 -13.12
CA GLU A 53 9.85 -20.70 -12.95
C GLU A 53 9.35 -19.50 -12.11
N LEU A 54 8.10 -19.08 -12.36
CA LEU A 54 7.41 -18.07 -11.57
C LEU A 54 6.21 -18.74 -10.86
N PRO A 55 5.98 -18.42 -9.57
CA PRO A 55 4.73 -18.81 -8.90
C PRO A 55 3.50 -18.30 -9.65
N GLU A 56 2.41 -19.04 -9.56
CA GLU A 56 1.15 -18.61 -10.16
C GLU A 56 0.71 -17.25 -9.62
N GLY A 57 0.32 -16.36 -10.51
CA GLY A 57 -0.12 -15.01 -10.18
C GLY A 57 0.98 -13.99 -9.98
N THR A 58 2.27 -14.36 -10.15
CA THR A 58 3.38 -13.42 -10.06
C THR A 58 3.23 -12.29 -11.06
N ASP A 59 3.31 -11.05 -10.58
CA ASP A 59 3.20 -9.83 -11.39
C ASP A 59 4.18 -8.75 -10.93
N ILE A 60 4.12 -7.60 -11.56
CA ILE A 60 4.97 -6.43 -11.26
C ILE A 60 4.24 -5.35 -10.45
N SER A 61 3.17 -5.72 -9.76
CA SER A 61 2.36 -4.78 -8.95
C SER A 61 3.07 -4.22 -7.71
N GLY A 62 4.23 -4.76 -7.36
CA GLY A 62 4.95 -4.43 -6.12
C GLY A 62 4.59 -5.34 -4.94
N ASN A 63 3.76 -6.36 -5.17
CA ASN A 63 3.32 -7.31 -4.14
C ASN A 63 4.15 -8.60 -4.08
N TRP A 64 5.17 -8.72 -4.90
CA TRP A 64 6.03 -9.88 -4.99
C TRP A 64 7.49 -9.52 -4.74
N LYS A 65 8.21 -10.41 -4.08
CA LYS A 65 9.64 -10.25 -3.80
C LYS A 65 10.42 -11.50 -4.17
N PHE A 66 11.69 -11.29 -4.48
CA PHE A 66 12.69 -12.32 -4.64
C PHE A 66 13.66 -12.30 -3.43
N ASP A 67 13.85 -13.43 -2.78
CA ASP A 67 14.75 -13.58 -1.65
C ASP A 67 15.39 -14.99 -1.68
N ASN A 68 16.71 -15.06 -1.70
CA ASN A 68 17.48 -16.31 -1.71
C ASN A 68 17.01 -17.36 -2.74
N GLY A 69 16.69 -16.90 -3.95
CA GLY A 69 16.21 -17.77 -5.03
C GLY A 69 14.73 -18.11 -4.98
N ILE A 70 13.99 -17.57 -4.01
CA ILE A 70 12.55 -17.82 -3.80
C ILE A 70 11.75 -16.57 -4.11
N ILE A 71 10.74 -16.72 -4.97
CA ILE A 71 9.73 -15.67 -5.23
C ILE A 71 8.54 -15.94 -4.33
N SER A 72 8.15 -14.93 -3.56
CA SER A 72 7.00 -15.02 -2.65
C SER A 72 6.18 -13.74 -2.67
N ARG A 73 4.89 -13.87 -2.34
CA ARG A 73 4.00 -12.71 -2.18
C ARG A 73 4.33 -11.97 -0.89
N ILE A 74 4.46 -10.64 -0.98
CA ILE A 74 4.67 -9.80 0.21
C ILE A 74 3.39 -9.84 1.05
N PRO A 75 3.46 -10.16 2.36
CA PRO A 75 2.29 -10.14 3.22
C PRO A 75 1.67 -8.74 3.28
N VAL A 76 0.35 -8.66 3.11
CA VAL A 76 -0.38 -7.40 3.25
C VAL A 76 -0.41 -6.98 4.71
N ASN A 77 0.00 -5.75 5.01
CA ASN A 77 -0.12 -5.18 6.35
C ASN A 77 -1.54 -4.61 6.54
N TYR A 78 -2.45 -5.42 6.99
CA TYR A 78 -3.84 -5.03 7.23
C TYR A 78 -3.98 -3.98 8.34
N ALA A 79 -3.14 -4.01 9.36
CA ALA A 79 -3.14 -3.00 10.41
C ALA A 79 -2.88 -1.60 9.84
N ARG A 80 -1.92 -1.47 8.94
CA ARG A 80 -1.64 -0.22 8.23
C ARG A 80 -2.80 0.22 7.34
N LYS A 81 -3.43 -0.71 6.63
CA LYS A 81 -4.63 -0.42 5.81
C LYS A 81 -5.79 0.08 6.65
N LEU A 82 -6.05 -0.55 7.78
CA LEU A 82 -7.10 -0.14 8.71
C LEU A 82 -6.85 1.25 9.27
N GLU A 83 -5.62 1.56 9.67
CA GLU A 83 -5.26 2.88 10.16
C GLU A 83 -5.40 3.94 9.06
N ALA A 84 -5.02 3.65 7.83
CA ALA A 84 -5.23 4.54 6.69
C ALA A 84 -6.73 4.80 6.44
N MET A 85 -7.57 3.78 6.54
CA MET A 85 -9.03 3.95 6.46
C MET A 85 -9.57 4.81 7.59
N ARG A 86 -9.11 4.57 8.83
CA ARG A 86 -9.47 5.43 9.99
C ARG A 86 -9.17 6.88 9.71
N GLN A 87 -7.94 7.20 9.28
CA GLN A 87 -7.54 8.57 8.95
C GLN A 87 -8.37 9.17 7.83
N SER A 88 -8.71 8.39 6.82
CA SER A 88 -9.60 8.83 5.74
C SER A 88 -10.99 9.21 6.25
N TYR A 89 -11.61 8.38 7.09
CA TYR A 89 -12.91 8.70 7.70
C TYR A 89 -12.85 9.92 8.59
N LEU A 90 -11.78 10.07 9.39
CA LEU A 90 -11.60 11.26 10.22
C LEU A 90 -11.42 12.52 9.39
N ASN A 91 -10.63 12.48 8.32
CA ASN A 91 -10.43 13.63 7.43
C ASN A 91 -11.73 14.06 6.77
N GLN A 92 -12.52 13.11 6.26
CA GLN A 92 -13.84 13.41 5.68
C GLN A 92 -14.79 14.05 6.70
N ALA A 93 -14.80 13.53 7.93
CA ALA A 93 -15.62 14.09 9.01
C ALA A 93 -15.17 15.50 9.37
N TYR A 94 -13.87 15.77 9.49
CA TYR A 94 -13.35 17.11 9.78
C TYR A 94 -13.67 18.12 8.67
N GLU A 95 -13.56 17.74 7.42
CA GLU A 95 -13.98 18.58 6.29
C GLU A 95 -15.45 18.93 6.38
N LYS A 96 -16.30 17.96 6.72
CA LYS A 96 -17.74 18.15 6.85
C LYS A 96 -18.11 19.15 7.93
N ILE A 97 -17.42 19.15 9.05
CA ILE A 97 -17.74 19.99 10.22
C ILE A 97 -16.92 21.27 10.32
N ASN A 98 -15.99 21.50 9.41
CA ASN A 98 -15.03 22.60 9.51
C ASN A 98 -15.73 23.97 9.60
N ASP A 99 -16.70 24.23 8.74
CA ASP A 99 -17.47 25.47 8.73
C ASP A 99 -18.30 25.62 10.01
N TRP A 100 -18.94 24.56 10.47
CA TRP A 100 -19.74 24.58 11.72
C TRP A 100 -18.87 24.88 12.94
N ARG A 101 -17.63 24.36 12.98
CA ARG A 101 -16.69 24.68 14.07
C ARG A 101 -16.32 26.16 14.08
N THR A 102 -16.12 26.75 12.91
CA THR A 102 -15.86 28.19 12.76
C THR A 102 -17.07 29.00 13.18
N GLU A 103 -18.26 28.66 12.72
CA GLU A 103 -19.53 29.33 13.11
C GLU A 103 -19.81 29.23 14.61
N LEU A 104 -19.48 28.09 15.23
CA LEU A 104 -19.58 27.92 16.69
C LEU A 104 -18.64 28.88 17.43
N GLN A 105 -17.40 29.03 16.97
CA GLN A 105 -16.44 29.97 17.56
C GLN A 105 -16.88 31.43 17.43
N LEU A 106 -17.51 31.76 16.31
CA LEU A 106 -18.07 33.11 16.04
C LEU A 106 -19.41 33.35 16.72
N GLY A 107 -20.06 32.29 17.23
CA GLY A 107 -21.39 32.39 17.81
C GLY A 107 -22.54 32.54 16.79
N THR A 108 -22.26 32.22 15.51
CA THR A 108 -23.23 32.38 14.40
C THR A 108 -23.90 31.07 13.98
N ILE A 109 -23.52 29.95 14.57
CA ILE A 109 -24.07 28.63 14.23
C ILE A 109 -25.56 28.52 14.54
N SER A 110 -26.33 27.91 13.62
CA SER A 110 -27.74 27.61 13.87
C SER A 110 -27.91 26.45 14.85
N ASP A 111 -29.08 26.32 15.46
CA ASP A 111 -29.39 25.21 16.37
C ASP A 111 -29.37 23.86 15.64
N GLU A 112 -29.82 23.81 14.38
CA GLU A 112 -29.82 22.65 13.53
C GLU A 112 -28.35 22.19 13.23
N ASP A 113 -27.50 23.13 12.84
CA ASP A 113 -26.10 22.86 12.54
C ASP A 113 -25.32 22.49 13.81
N ARG A 114 -25.65 23.05 14.94
CA ARG A 114 -25.09 22.67 16.23
C ARG A 114 -25.43 21.23 16.60
N ALA A 115 -26.68 20.81 16.39
CA ALA A 115 -27.10 19.43 16.61
C ALA A 115 -26.39 18.47 15.66
N ALA A 116 -26.26 18.83 14.36
CA ALA A 116 -25.49 18.06 13.38
C ALA A 116 -24.01 17.97 13.77
N LEU A 117 -23.39 19.07 14.19
CA LEU A 117 -22.01 19.08 14.69
C LEU A 117 -21.82 18.13 15.87
N THR A 118 -22.76 18.11 16.81
CA THR A 118 -22.71 17.20 17.96
C THR A 118 -22.73 15.73 17.53
N GLN A 119 -23.56 15.37 16.57
CA GLN A 119 -23.61 14.01 16.01
C GLN A 119 -22.30 13.62 15.31
N TRP A 120 -21.75 14.51 14.52
CA TRP A 120 -20.47 14.30 13.85
C TRP A 120 -19.30 14.18 14.83
N MET A 121 -19.29 14.96 15.89
CA MET A 121 -18.28 14.84 16.95
C MET A 121 -18.39 13.51 17.69
N ALA A 122 -19.58 13.00 17.93
CA ALA A 122 -19.80 11.67 18.49
C ALA A 122 -19.28 10.58 17.54
N TYR A 123 -19.56 10.69 16.24
CA TYR A 123 -18.99 9.79 15.22
C TYR A 123 -17.46 9.80 15.21
N ILE A 124 -16.84 10.97 15.19
CA ILE A 124 -15.38 11.13 15.22
C ILE A 124 -14.80 10.46 16.48
N SER A 125 -15.44 10.65 17.64
CA SER A 125 -15.02 10.01 18.88
C SER A 125 -15.10 8.48 18.81
N GLN A 126 -16.14 7.93 18.20
CA GLN A 126 -16.28 6.49 17.99
C GLN A 126 -15.17 5.92 17.09
N VAL A 127 -14.88 6.61 15.98
CA VAL A 127 -13.81 6.19 15.05
C VAL A 127 -12.45 6.25 15.73
N LYS A 128 -12.16 7.28 16.49
CA LYS A 128 -10.89 7.42 17.23
C LYS A 128 -10.71 6.34 18.30
N LYS A 129 -11.77 5.97 18.98
CA LYS A 129 -11.75 4.98 20.08
C LYS A 129 -11.89 3.55 19.59
N MET A 130 -12.20 3.35 18.31
CA MET A 130 -12.36 2.03 17.75
C MET A 130 -11.05 1.23 17.86
N GLU A 131 -11.12 0.07 18.49
CA GLU A 131 -10.01 -0.87 18.53
C GLU A 131 -9.94 -1.63 17.21
N LEU A 132 -8.76 -1.62 16.58
CA LEU A 132 -8.53 -2.35 15.35
C LEU A 132 -8.03 -3.75 15.68
N PRO A 133 -8.77 -4.81 15.30
CA PRO A 133 -8.36 -6.17 15.57
C PRO A 133 -7.14 -6.57 14.74
N ALA A 134 -6.42 -7.59 15.18
CA ALA A 134 -5.36 -8.21 14.39
C ALA A 134 -5.98 -8.97 13.22
N ILE A 135 -5.77 -8.45 12.00
CA ILE A 135 -6.32 -9.03 10.77
C ILE A 135 -5.23 -9.80 10.04
N LYS A 136 -5.54 -11.02 9.62
CA LYS A 136 -4.63 -11.89 8.88
C LYS A 136 -5.11 -12.21 7.47
N THR A 137 -6.40 -12.04 7.19
CA THR A 137 -7.01 -12.37 5.90
C THR A 137 -7.84 -11.21 5.36
N GLU A 138 -8.02 -11.17 4.04
CA GLU A 138 -8.88 -10.19 3.38
C GLU A 138 -10.35 -10.31 3.82
N ALA A 139 -10.83 -11.52 4.08
CA ALA A 139 -12.18 -11.76 4.57
C ALA A 139 -12.39 -11.10 5.95
N GLU A 140 -11.43 -11.23 6.86
CA GLU A 140 -11.47 -10.56 8.16
C GLU A 140 -11.42 -9.03 8.00
N PHE A 141 -10.61 -8.52 7.08
CA PHE A 141 -10.54 -7.09 6.77
C PHE A 141 -11.89 -6.56 6.29
N ASN A 142 -12.55 -7.26 5.36
CA ASN A 142 -13.85 -6.86 4.82
C ASN A 142 -14.99 -7.03 5.83
N ALA A 143 -14.82 -7.83 6.87
CA ALA A 143 -15.80 -8.03 7.93
C ALA A 143 -15.78 -6.92 9.00
N ILE A 144 -14.82 -6.02 8.97
CA ILE A 144 -14.72 -4.89 9.91
C ILE A 144 -15.89 -3.95 9.71
N LYS A 145 -16.61 -3.69 10.81
CA LYS A 145 -17.72 -2.73 10.83
C LYS A 145 -17.22 -1.38 11.35
N TRP A 146 -17.29 -0.39 10.49
CA TRP A 146 -17.00 1.00 10.86
C TRP A 146 -18.26 1.66 11.44
N PRO A 147 -18.11 2.65 12.36
CA PRO A 147 -19.25 3.45 12.81
C PRO A 147 -20.01 4.10 11.65
N GLU A 148 -21.31 4.19 11.75
CA GLU A 148 -22.14 4.83 10.73
C GLU A 148 -21.97 6.34 10.78
N GLN A 149 -21.87 6.96 9.61
CA GLN A 149 -21.80 8.42 9.50
C GLN A 149 -23.18 9.03 9.82
N PRO A 150 -23.23 10.15 10.55
CA PRO A 150 -24.47 10.92 10.71
C PRO A 150 -25.01 11.40 9.37
N GLN A 151 -26.32 11.44 9.25
CA GLN A 151 -27.01 11.95 8.05
C GLN A 151 -27.12 13.47 8.07
#